data_4c9968b330b567fd6f13d6740b5d115f
#
_entry.id   4c9968b330b567fd6f13d6740b5d115f
#
_cell.length_a   1.000
_cell.length_b   1.000
_cell.length_c   1.000
_cell.angle_alpha   90.00
_cell.angle_beta   90.00
_cell.angle_gamma   90.00
#
_symmetry.space_group_name_H-M   'P 1'
#
loop_
_entity.id
_entity.type
_entity.pdbx_description
1 polymer ?
#
loop_
_entity_poly.entity_id
_entity_poly.type
_entity_poly.pdbx_seq_one_letter_code
_entity_poly.pdbx_strand_id
1 'polypeptide(L)'
;MANSNLSKAKNAKNDEFYTQYQDIEKEIMAYLDFDPNTFKGKTILLPCDDPEWSNFTKFFAQNFERFGLKKLISTSYAPESKLYKNNYQPTLFETNNPQFDEKKTIKNGKIFTLDRDKTGDGKIDVNDLEWTYLKGDGDFKSAEIKKLRDEADIIITNPPFSLFRDFLAWIVEANKKFVIVGSKNAITYKE
;
A
#
# COMPACT_ATOMS: atom_id res chain seq x y z
N MET A 1 -21.86 16.24 -19.86
CA MET A 1 -20.49 16.77 -19.91
C MET A 1 -19.63 15.80 -19.12
N ALA A 2 -18.74 15.05 -19.80
CA ALA A 2 -17.78 14.18 -19.12
C ALA A 2 -16.91 15.06 -18.22
N ASN A 3 -16.68 14.61 -16.99
CA ASN A 3 -16.00 15.37 -15.97
C ASN A 3 -14.52 15.56 -16.36
N SER A 4 -14.20 16.64 -17.09
CA SER A 4 -12.85 16.92 -17.60
C SER A 4 -11.78 16.96 -16.51
N ASN A 5 -12.19 17.23 -15.28
CA ASN A 5 -11.30 17.23 -14.11
C ASN A 5 -10.90 15.81 -13.71
N LEU A 6 -11.81 14.84 -13.79
CA LEU A 6 -11.50 13.45 -13.48
C LEU A 6 -10.52 12.85 -14.50
N SER A 7 -10.68 13.20 -15.78
CA SER A 7 -9.76 12.76 -16.82
C SER A 7 -8.36 13.36 -16.66
N LYS A 8 -8.27 14.64 -16.21
CA LYS A 8 -7.00 15.29 -15.90
C LYS A 8 -6.35 14.66 -14.65
N ALA A 9 -7.12 14.39 -13.59
CA ALA A 9 -6.64 13.71 -12.40
C ALA A 9 -6.16 12.30 -12.71
N LYS A 10 -6.89 11.54 -13.53
CA LYS A 10 -6.48 10.22 -14.00
C LYS A 10 -5.15 10.24 -14.73
N ASN A 11 -4.97 11.20 -15.65
CA ASN A 11 -3.71 11.36 -16.39
C ASN A 11 -2.56 11.83 -15.50
N ALA A 12 -2.86 12.61 -14.47
CA ALA A 12 -1.90 13.10 -13.50
C ALA A 12 -1.59 12.09 -12.38
N LYS A 13 -2.43 11.06 -12.18
CA LYS A 13 -2.38 10.13 -11.02
C LYS A 13 -2.30 10.89 -9.67
N ASN A 14 -3.01 12.02 -9.59
CA ASN A 14 -2.97 12.99 -8.48
C ASN A 14 -4.22 13.01 -7.64
N ASP A 15 -5.02 11.95 -7.66
CA ASP A 15 -6.31 11.86 -6.99
C ASP A 15 -6.28 10.94 -5.77
N GLU A 16 -5.08 10.73 -5.22
CA GLU A 16 -4.90 10.04 -3.94
C GLU A 16 -5.19 11.01 -2.78
N PHE A 17 -5.96 10.56 -1.81
CA PHE A 17 -6.21 11.28 -0.57
C PHE A 17 -5.62 10.51 0.60
N TYR A 18 -4.82 11.18 1.42
CA TYR A 18 -4.26 10.57 2.62
C TYR A 18 -5.35 10.25 3.63
N THR A 19 -5.48 8.97 3.96
CA THR A 19 -6.38 8.54 5.03
C THR A 19 -5.74 8.87 6.38
N GLN A 20 -6.52 9.50 7.28
CA GLN A 20 -6.03 9.85 8.61
C GLN A 20 -5.83 8.57 9.43
N TYR A 21 -4.78 8.56 10.28
CA TYR A 21 -4.47 7.42 11.13
C TYR A 21 -5.66 7.00 12.01
N GLN A 22 -6.36 7.98 12.59
CA GLN A 22 -7.53 7.73 13.44
C GLN A 22 -8.71 7.08 12.70
N ASP A 23 -8.90 7.40 11.43
CA ASP A 23 -9.96 6.79 10.61
C ASP A 23 -9.62 5.33 10.30
N ILE A 24 -8.34 5.04 10.02
CA ILE A 24 -7.85 3.68 9.84
C ILE A 24 -8.05 2.87 11.12
N GLU A 25 -7.62 3.42 12.26
CA GLU A 25 -7.75 2.76 13.56
C GLU A 25 -9.21 2.43 13.86
N LYS A 26 -10.11 3.39 13.71
CA LYS A 26 -11.54 3.19 13.96
C LYS A 26 -12.13 2.09 13.08
N GLU A 27 -11.81 2.08 11.80
CA GLU A 27 -12.31 1.07 10.87
C GLU A 27 -11.76 -0.31 11.19
N ILE A 28 -10.46 -0.43 11.37
CA ILE A 28 -9.81 -1.72 11.63
C ILE A 28 -10.20 -2.29 13.00
N MET A 29 -10.33 -1.44 14.01
CA MET A 29 -10.78 -1.89 15.33
C MET A 29 -12.21 -2.44 15.30
N ALA A 30 -13.10 -1.90 14.46
CA ALA A 30 -14.45 -2.44 14.30
C ALA A 30 -14.46 -3.90 13.79
N TYR A 31 -13.52 -4.26 12.90
CA TYR A 31 -13.36 -5.66 12.46
C TYR A 31 -12.86 -6.55 13.60
N LEU A 32 -11.93 -6.07 14.42
CA LEU A 32 -11.39 -6.82 15.56
C LEU A 32 -12.42 -6.98 16.70
N ASP A 33 -13.29 -5.98 16.90
CA ASP A 33 -14.41 -6.07 17.85
C ASP A 33 -15.40 -7.16 17.42
N PHE A 34 -15.58 -7.35 16.10
CA PHE A 34 -16.42 -8.41 15.56
C PHE A 34 -15.74 -9.79 15.63
N ASP A 35 -14.48 -9.89 15.19
CA ASP A 35 -13.66 -11.10 15.27
C ASP A 35 -12.21 -10.72 15.62
N PRO A 36 -11.77 -10.96 16.87
CA PRO A 36 -10.42 -10.67 17.32
C PRO A 36 -9.31 -11.37 16.53
N ASN A 37 -9.63 -12.44 15.80
CA ASN A 37 -8.68 -13.21 15.00
C ASN A 37 -8.67 -12.82 13.53
N THR A 38 -9.38 -11.76 13.13
CA THR A 38 -9.48 -11.31 11.72
C THR A 38 -8.14 -11.29 11.01
N PHE A 39 -7.09 -10.78 11.66
CA PHE A 39 -5.75 -10.62 11.08
C PHE A 39 -4.74 -11.66 11.54
N LYS A 40 -5.09 -12.50 12.52
CA LYS A 40 -4.15 -13.46 13.12
C LYS A 40 -3.62 -14.48 12.12
N GLY A 41 -2.29 -14.57 12.02
CA GLY A 41 -1.59 -15.46 11.09
C GLY A 41 -1.73 -15.07 9.62
N LYS A 42 -2.21 -13.86 9.30
CA LYS A 42 -2.47 -13.40 7.94
C LYS A 42 -1.31 -12.63 7.35
N THR A 43 -1.14 -12.78 6.05
CA THR A 43 -0.31 -11.91 5.21
C THR A 43 -1.16 -10.79 4.66
N ILE A 44 -0.79 -9.54 4.97
CA ILE A 44 -1.47 -8.33 4.49
C ILE A 44 -0.63 -7.71 3.38
N LEU A 45 -1.28 -7.36 2.27
CA LEU A 45 -0.68 -6.57 1.20
C LEU A 45 -1.31 -5.18 1.15
N LEU A 46 -0.46 -4.17 1.15
CA LEU A 46 -0.78 -2.74 0.99
C LEU A 46 -0.19 -2.25 -0.35
N PRO A 47 -0.85 -2.49 -1.48
CA PRO A 47 -0.36 -2.04 -2.77
C PRO A 47 -0.52 -0.52 -2.90
N CYS A 48 0.49 0.16 -3.41
CA CYS A 48 0.56 1.62 -3.55
C CYS A 48 0.61 2.41 -2.23
N ASP A 49 0.99 1.78 -1.14
CA ASP A 49 1.07 2.38 0.19
C ASP A 49 2.54 2.52 0.64
N ASP A 50 3.21 3.56 0.17
CA ASP A 50 4.59 3.87 0.57
C ASP A 50 4.68 4.11 2.08
N PRO A 51 5.49 3.33 2.84
CA PRO A 51 5.60 3.45 4.29
C PRO A 51 6.05 4.82 4.81
N GLU A 52 6.76 5.59 4.01
CA GLU A 52 7.17 6.93 4.41
C GLU A 52 5.97 7.87 4.54
N TRP A 53 4.94 7.63 3.73
CA TRP A 53 3.78 8.50 3.62
C TRP A 53 2.47 7.85 4.06
N SER A 54 2.33 6.52 3.85
CA SER A 54 1.09 5.80 4.15
C SER A 54 0.89 5.58 5.64
N ASN A 55 -0.24 6.08 6.15
CA ASN A 55 -0.69 5.77 7.49
C ASN A 55 -1.14 4.31 7.65
N PHE A 56 -1.56 3.64 6.56
CA PHE A 56 -1.89 2.21 6.61
C PHE A 56 -0.67 1.37 6.97
N THR A 57 0.44 1.56 6.28
CA THR A 57 1.66 0.80 6.56
C THR A 57 2.14 1.05 7.99
N LYS A 58 2.15 2.31 8.45
CA LYS A 58 2.53 2.67 9.81
C LYS A 58 1.60 2.01 10.85
N PHE A 59 0.29 2.06 10.63
CA PHE A 59 -0.68 1.47 11.53
C PHE A 59 -0.51 -0.04 11.68
N PHE A 60 -0.40 -0.78 10.57
CA PHE A 60 -0.24 -2.23 10.62
C PHE A 60 1.12 -2.65 11.14
N ALA A 61 2.20 -1.91 10.85
CA ALA A 61 3.52 -2.18 11.38
C ALA A 61 3.56 -1.99 12.91
N GLN A 62 2.98 -0.90 13.44
CA GLN A 62 2.91 -0.64 14.88
C GLN A 62 2.04 -1.65 15.64
N ASN A 63 1.07 -2.26 14.98
CA ASN A 63 0.18 -3.25 15.59
C ASN A 63 0.47 -4.69 15.13
N PHE A 64 1.64 -4.93 14.54
CA PHE A 64 2.00 -6.21 13.94
C PHE A 64 1.82 -7.38 14.92
N GLU A 65 2.44 -7.30 16.08
CA GLU A 65 2.36 -8.32 17.13
C GLU A 65 0.96 -8.38 17.76
N ARG A 66 0.37 -7.21 18.05
CA ARG A 66 -0.98 -7.14 18.65
C ARG A 66 -2.02 -7.85 17.80
N PHE A 67 -1.95 -7.72 16.47
CA PHE A 67 -2.86 -8.37 15.54
C PHE A 67 -2.43 -9.81 15.21
N GLY A 68 -1.23 -10.21 15.64
CA GLY A 68 -0.67 -11.53 15.36
C GLY A 68 -0.44 -11.76 13.87
N LEU A 69 -0.01 -10.76 13.13
CA LEU A 69 0.23 -10.86 11.69
C LEU A 69 1.33 -11.88 11.40
N LYS A 70 1.21 -12.59 10.29
CA LYS A 70 2.28 -13.43 9.76
C LYS A 70 3.29 -12.60 8.97
N LYS A 71 2.79 -11.66 8.15
CA LYS A 71 3.62 -10.85 7.26
C LYS A 71 2.86 -9.59 6.83
N LEU A 72 3.56 -8.48 6.78
CA LEU A 72 3.08 -7.24 6.18
C LEU A 72 3.93 -6.93 4.95
N ILE A 73 3.28 -6.67 3.83
CA ILE A 73 3.92 -6.28 2.56
C ILE A 73 3.31 -4.95 2.14
N SER A 74 4.14 -3.96 1.88
CA SER A 74 3.74 -2.69 1.31
C SER A 74 4.53 -2.42 0.04
N THR A 75 3.92 -1.81 -0.97
CA THR A 75 4.62 -1.45 -2.20
C THR A 75 4.40 0.00 -2.55
N SER A 76 5.45 0.65 -3.05
CA SER A 76 5.36 2.00 -3.59
C SER A 76 5.41 2.00 -5.11
N TYR A 77 4.89 3.07 -5.69
CA TYR A 77 4.97 3.34 -7.11
C TYR A 77 6.15 4.26 -7.43
N ALA A 78 6.88 4.00 -8.50
CA ALA A 78 8.04 4.80 -8.86
C ALA A 78 7.66 6.26 -9.18
N PRO A 79 8.43 7.26 -8.71
CA PRO A 79 8.14 8.68 -8.96
C PRO A 79 8.08 9.06 -10.43
N GLU A 80 8.86 8.42 -11.29
CA GLU A 80 8.87 8.72 -12.72
C GLU A 80 7.57 8.37 -13.42
N SER A 81 6.85 7.39 -12.91
CA SER A 81 5.53 7.00 -13.39
C SER A 81 4.41 7.90 -12.84
N LYS A 82 4.70 8.68 -11.80
CA LYS A 82 3.86 9.77 -11.30
C LYS A 82 4.25 11.04 -12.07
N LEU A 83 3.30 11.82 -12.52
CA LEU A 83 3.54 13.06 -13.30
C LEU A 83 4.24 14.21 -12.51
N TYR A 84 4.73 13.95 -11.31
CA TYR A 84 5.51 14.88 -10.48
C TYR A 84 7.00 14.96 -10.86
N LYS A 85 7.33 14.78 -12.10
CA LYS A 85 8.70 14.60 -12.59
C LYS A 85 9.74 15.65 -12.15
N ASN A 86 9.30 16.83 -11.72
CA ASN A 86 10.23 17.94 -11.55
C ASN A 86 10.64 18.22 -10.10
N ASN A 87 10.06 17.56 -9.08
CA ASN A 87 10.29 17.91 -7.68
C ASN A 87 10.47 16.72 -6.73
N TYR A 88 10.70 15.50 -7.24
CA TYR A 88 11.01 14.39 -6.33
C TYR A 88 12.40 14.63 -5.71
N GLN A 89 12.42 14.76 -4.40
CA GLN A 89 13.64 14.79 -3.61
C GLN A 89 13.62 13.58 -2.68
N PRO A 90 14.63 12.70 -2.76
CA PRO A 90 14.75 11.58 -1.83
C PRO A 90 14.75 12.08 -0.38
N THR A 91 14.07 11.35 0.49
CA THR A 91 14.08 11.66 1.91
C THR A 91 15.40 11.25 2.57
N LEU A 92 15.68 11.78 3.75
CA LEU A 92 16.85 11.35 4.54
C LEU A 92 16.78 9.87 4.90
N PHE A 93 15.59 9.33 5.09
CA PHE A 93 15.38 7.90 5.33
C PHE A 93 15.82 7.06 4.13
N GLU A 94 15.48 7.50 2.91
CA GLU A 94 15.92 6.83 1.68
C GLU A 94 17.43 6.94 1.49
N THR A 95 17.99 8.16 1.58
CA THR A 95 19.41 8.41 1.29
C THR A 95 20.35 7.76 2.28
N ASN A 96 19.92 7.58 3.54
CA ASN A 96 20.72 6.92 4.56
C ASN A 96 20.71 5.38 4.48
N ASN A 97 19.83 4.81 3.62
CA ASN A 97 19.78 3.36 3.47
C ASN A 97 20.91 2.87 2.56
N PRO A 98 21.69 1.84 2.97
CA PRO A 98 22.77 1.29 2.14
C PRO A 98 22.36 0.79 0.75
N GLN A 99 21.08 0.50 0.55
CA GLN A 99 20.53 0.06 -0.75
C GLN A 99 20.09 1.21 -1.65
N PHE A 100 20.20 2.46 -1.17
CA PHE A 100 19.75 3.61 -1.94
C PHE A 100 20.51 3.73 -3.27
N ASP A 101 19.77 3.83 -4.34
CA ASP A 101 20.26 4.08 -5.71
C ASP A 101 19.33 5.12 -6.36
N GLU A 102 19.83 6.32 -6.58
CA GLU A 102 19.05 7.43 -7.11
C GLU A 102 18.38 7.08 -8.45
N LYS A 103 19.08 6.37 -9.34
CA LYS A 103 18.54 5.99 -10.66
C LYS A 103 17.42 4.97 -10.52
N LYS A 104 17.56 3.99 -9.60
CA LYS A 104 16.52 3.01 -9.34
C LYS A 104 15.33 3.65 -8.63
N THR A 105 15.57 4.53 -7.68
CA THR A 105 14.48 5.23 -6.96
C THR A 105 13.53 5.96 -7.90
N ILE A 106 14.03 6.51 -9.01
CA ILE A 106 13.22 7.22 -10.00
C ILE A 106 12.38 6.24 -10.85
N LYS A 107 12.92 5.06 -11.17
CA LYS A 107 12.34 4.14 -12.17
C LYS A 107 11.63 2.94 -11.58
N ASN A 108 12.07 2.49 -10.42
CA ASN A 108 11.59 1.27 -9.80
C ASN A 108 10.73 1.59 -8.58
N GLY A 109 9.62 0.89 -8.45
CA GLY A 109 8.87 0.85 -7.20
C GLY A 109 9.70 0.19 -6.10
N LYS A 110 9.25 0.33 -4.86
CA LYS A 110 9.85 -0.34 -3.70
C LYS A 110 8.89 -1.35 -3.12
N ILE A 111 9.42 -2.40 -2.53
CA ILE A 111 8.69 -3.35 -1.70
C ILE A 111 9.24 -3.26 -0.28
N PHE A 112 8.36 -3.14 0.68
CA PHE A 112 8.64 -3.13 2.10
C PHE A 112 8.04 -4.38 2.73
N THR A 113 8.81 -5.05 3.57
CA THR A 113 8.38 -6.29 4.21
C THR A 113 8.67 -6.23 5.70
N LEU A 114 7.70 -6.68 6.50
CA LEU A 114 7.82 -6.89 7.93
C LEU A 114 7.34 -8.30 8.25
N ASP A 115 8.19 -9.15 8.77
CA ASP A 115 7.87 -10.53 9.12
C ASP A 115 8.56 -11.04 10.38
N ARG A 116 9.55 -10.30 10.91
CA ARG A 116 10.34 -10.71 12.08
C ARG A 116 11.07 -9.52 12.69
N ASP A 117 11.51 -9.70 13.94
CA ASP A 117 12.44 -8.81 14.62
C ASP A 117 13.80 -8.84 13.90
N LYS A 118 14.21 -7.70 13.34
CA LYS A 118 15.48 -7.49 12.65
C LYS A 118 16.46 -6.68 13.49
N THR A 119 15.94 -5.79 14.31
CA THR A 119 16.72 -4.95 15.20
C THR A 119 17.25 -5.73 16.40
N GLY A 120 16.61 -6.85 16.75
CA GLY A 120 16.99 -7.70 17.89
C GLY A 120 16.56 -7.11 19.23
N ASP A 121 15.58 -6.21 19.24
CA ASP A 121 15.09 -5.57 20.46
C ASP A 121 13.97 -6.36 21.16
N GLY A 122 13.55 -7.47 20.56
CA GLY A 122 12.50 -8.35 21.07
C GLY A 122 11.09 -7.93 20.70
N LYS A 123 10.94 -7.00 19.75
CA LYS A 123 9.65 -6.55 19.20
C LYS A 123 9.68 -6.61 17.69
N ILE A 124 8.50 -6.62 17.08
CA ILE A 124 8.35 -6.49 15.64
C ILE A 124 7.55 -5.23 15.36
N ASP A 125 8.18 -4.21 14.84
CA ASP A 125 7.55 -2.92 14.60
C ASP A 125 8.08 -2.22 13.32
N VAL A 126 7.79 -0.93 13.18
CA VAL A 126 8.19 -0.14 12.01
C VAL A 126 9.70 -0.09 11.79
N ASN A 127 10.52 -0.28 12.85
CA ASN A 127 11.98 -0.26 12.74
C ASN A 127 12.54 -1.52 12.07
N ASP A 128 11.75 -2.59 12.00
CA ASP A 128 12.11 -3.86 11.35
C ASP A 128 11.67 -3.95 9.89
N LEU A 129 11.07 -2.88 9.36
CA LEU A 129 10.69 -2.82 7.95
C LEU A 129 11.94 -2.86 7.06
N GLU A 130 12.03 -3.92 6.28
CA GLU A 130 13.04 -4.03 5.21
C GLU A 130 12.44 -3.58 3.87
N TRP A 131 13.25 -2.91 3.07
CA TRP A 131 12.82 -2.58 1.73
C TRP A 131 13.87 -2.92 0.66
N THR A 132 13.38 -3.24 -0.52
CA THR A 132 14.19 -3.44 -1.73
C THR A 132 13.48 -2.83 -2.93
N TYR A 133 14.20 -2.69 -4.05
CA TYR A 133 13.57 -2.27 -5.30
C TYR A 133 12.82 -3.41 -5.95
N LEU A 134 11.62 -3.10 -6.46
CA LEU A 134 10.92 -3.95 -7.42
C LEU A 134 11.69 -3.95 -8.76
N LYS A 135 11.45 -4.95 -9.58
CA LYS A 135 12.01 -5.00 -10.95
C LYS A 135 11.35 -3.96 -11.86
N GLY A 136 10.06 -3.70 -11.64
CA GLY A 136 9.26 -2.73 -12.37
C GLY A 136 8.99 -1.47 -11.55
N ASP A 137 8.10 -0.65 -12.05
CA ASP A 137 7.70 0.62 -11.47
C ASP A 137 6.72 0.51 -10.29
N GLY A 138 6.27 -0.70 -9.94
CA GLY A 138 5.28 -0.93 -8.88
C GLY A 138 3.84 -0.87 -9.36
N ASP A 139 3.58 -0.91 -10.67
CA ASP A 139 2.21 -1.01 -11.18
C ASP A 139 1.54 -2.28 -10.65
N PHE A 140 0.35 -2.12 -10.02
CA PHE A 140 -0.41 -3.23 -9.47
C PHE A 140 -0.81 -4.27 -10.51
N LYS A 141 -0.86 -3.92 -11.80
CA LYS A 141 -1.14 -4.83 -12.92
C LYS A 141 0.07 -5.66 -13.33
N SER A 142 1.27 -5.33 -12.86
CA SER A 142 2.49 -6.05 -13.20
C SER A 142 2.46 -7.49 -12.68
N ALA A 143 3.19 -8.39 -13.35
CA ALA A 143 3.31 -9.78 -12.92
C ALA A 143 3.96 -9.94 -11.53
N GLU A 144 4.83 -8.99 -11.16
CA GLU A 144 5.49 -8.96 -9.86
C GLU A 144 4.50 -8.65 -8.74
N ILE A 145 3.68 -7.60 -8.89
CA ILE A 145 2.67 -7.24 -7.89
C ILE A 145 1.52 -8.25 -7.85
N LYS A 146 1.16 -8.86 -8.98
CA LYS A 146 0.18 -9.97 -9.00
C LYS A 146 0.63 -11.15 -8.16
N LYS A 147 1.93 -11.51 -8.15
CA LYS A 147 2.45 -12.55 -7.25
C LYS A 147 2.30 -12.19 -5.79
N LEU A 148 2.56 -10.94 -5.40
CA LEU A 148 2.35 -10.47 -4.04
C LEU A 148 0.86 -10.50 -3.66
N ARG A 149 -0.02 -10.13 -4.59
CA ARG A 149 -1.48 -10.26 -4.42
C ARG A 149 -1.87 -11.70 -4.13
N ASP A 150 -1.35 -12.63 -4.93
CA ASP A 150 -1.71 -14.05 -4.83
C ASP A 150 -1.16 -14.67 -3.53
N GLU A 151 -0.01 -14.20 -3.01
CA GLU A 151 0.55 -14.57 -1.70
C GLU A 151 -0.30 -14.03 -0.52
N ALA A 152 -0.88 -12.86 -0.65
CA ALA A 152 -1.61 -12.20 0.42
C ALA A 152 -2.93 -12.90 0.77
N ASP A 153 -3.30 -12.85 2.05
CA ASP A 153 -4.63 -13.26 2.53
C ASP A 153 -5.63 -12.10 2.43
N ILE A 154 -5.17 -10.88 2.73
CA ILE A 154 -6.00 -9.68 2.80
C ILE A 154 -5.28 -8.53 2.07
N ILE A 155 -6.02 -7.79 1.26
CA ILE A 155 -5.52 -6.58 0.60
C ILE A 155 -6.18 -5.38 1.25
N ILE A 156 -5.35 -4.43 1.69
CA ILE A 156 -5.83 -3.18 2.30
C ILE A 156 -5.16 -2.04 1.55
N THR A 157 -5.94 -1.09 1.04
CA THR A 157 -5.35 -0.03 0.22
C THR A 157 -6.26 1.19 0.09
N ASN A 158 -5.63 2.33 -0.15
CA ASN A 158 -6.28 3.56 -0.58
C ASN A 158 -5.80 3.87 -2.01
N PRO A 159 -6.42 3.26 -3.04
CA PRO A 159 -5.96 3.46 -4.41
C PRO A 159 -6.35 4.85 -4.92
N PRO A 160 -5.65 5.37 -5.94
CA PRO A 160 -6.12 6.54 -6.68
C PRO A 160 -7.56 6.34 -7.14
N PHE A 161 -8.45 7.29 -6.88
CA PHE A 161 -9.88 7.13 -7.16
C PHE A 161 -10.18 6.92 -8.65
N SER A 162 -9.35 7.44 -9.53
CA SER A 162 -9.43 7.20 -10.97
C SER A 162 -9.17 5.74 -11.35
N LEU A 163 -8.46 4.98 -10.51
CA LEU A 163 -8.12 3.57 -10.72
C LEU A 163 -8.94 2.63 -9.85
N PHE A 164 -9.89 3.15 -9.06
CA PHE A 164 -10.65 2.37 -8.09
C PHE A 164 -11.30 1.12 -8.70
N ARG A 165 -11.97 1.24 -9.87
CA ARG A 165 -12.60 0.11 -10.54
C ARG A 165 -11.59 -0.95 -10.97
N ASP A 166 -10.46 -0.51 -11.51
CA ASP A 166 -9.40 -1.42 -11.96
C ASP A 166 -8.80 -2.17 -10.76
N PHE A 167 -8.62 -1.48 -9.62
CA PHE A 167 -8.16 -2.10 -8.39
C PHE A 167 -9.17 -3.11 -7.84
N LEU A 168 -10.44 -2.74 -7.80
CA LEU A 168 -11.49 -3.64 -7.31
C LEU A 168 -11.58 -4.89 -8.17
N ALA A 169 -11.60 -4.75 -9.50
CA ALA A 169 -11.59 -5.89 -10.42
C ALA A 169 -10.36 -6.79 -10.22
N TRP A 170 -9.18 -6.18 -10.06
CA TRP A 170 -7.92 -6.89 -9.81
C TRP A 170 -7.93 -7.70 -8.50
N ILE A 171 -8.57 -7.18 -7.44
CA ILE A 171 -8.70 -7.88 -6.15
C ILE A 171 -9.71 -9.02 -6.25
N VAL A 172 -10.87 -8.76 -6.86
CA VAL A 172 -11.96 -9.74 -7.01
C VAL A 172 -11.54 -10.91 -7.92
N GLU A 173 -10.80 -10.64 -9.00
CA GLU A 173 -10.22 -11.67 -9.88
C GLU A 173 -9.44 -12.72 -9.09
N ALA A 174 -8.72 -12.30 -8.04
CA ALA A 174 -7.91 -13.18 -7.20
C ALA A 174 -8.66 -13.75 -6.00
N ASN A 175 -9.96 -13.48 -5.87
CA ASN A 175 -10.81 -13.92 -4.75
C ASN A 175 -10.20 -13.58 -3.37
N LYS A 176 -9.65 -12.38 -3.22
CA LYS A 176 -9.02 -11.92 -1.98
C LYS A 176 -10.02 -11.16 -1.11
N LYS A 177 -9.86 -11.31 0.21
CA LYS A 177 -10.50 -10.40 1.18
C LYS A 177 -9.86 -9.02 1.08
N PHE A 178 -10.63 -7.96 1.29
CA PHE A 178 -10.07 -6.62 1.17
C PHE A 178 -10.77 -5.57 2.03
N VAL A 179 -10.03 -4.52 2.34
CA VAL A 179 -10.52 -3.23 2.80
C VAL A 179 -9.98 -2.17 1.85
N ILE A 180 -10.86 -1.46 1.16
CA ILE A 180 -10.47 -0.47 0.16
C ILE A 180 -11.16 0.87 0.41
N VAL A 181 -10.38 1.94 0.44
CA VAL A 181 -10.92 3.30 0.54
C VAL A 181 -11.45 3.73 -0.82
N GLY A 182 -12.66 4.20 -0.86
CA GLY A 182 -13.31 4.60 -2.10
C GLY A 182 -14.25 5.80 -1.95
N SER A 183 -14.64 6.36 -3.08
CA SER A 183 -15.69 7.38 -3.12
C SER A 183 -17.06 6.77 -2.76
N LYS A 184 -17.95 7.55 -2.12
CA LYS A 184 -19.35 7.17 -1.89
C LYS A 184 -20.07 6.69 -3.16
N ASN A 185 -19.67 7.20 -4.31
CA ASN A 185 -20.24 6.80 -5.61
C ASN A 185 -19.85 5.38 -6.03
N ALA A 186 -18.84 4.79 -5.39
CA ALA A 186 -18.42 3.42 -5.70
C ALA A 186 -19.54 2.38 -5.48
N ILE A 187 -20.45 2.65 -4.53
CA ILE A 187 -21.60 1.80 -4.22
C ILE A 187 -22.56 1.68 -5.44
N THR A 188 -22.56 2.67 -6.33
CA THR A 188 -23.45 2.73 -7.49
C THR A 188 -22.80 2.23 -8.78
N TYR A 189 -21.56 1.77 -8.72
CA TYR A 189 -20.92 1.23 -9.91
C TYR A 189 -21.60 -0.06 -10.32
N LYS A 190 -22.11 -0.06 -11.54
CA LYS A 190 -22.57 -1.30 -12.21
C LYS A 190 -21.32 -1.99 -12.76
N GLU A 191 -21.22 -3.29 -12.51
CA GLU A 191 -20.23 -4.15 -13.15
C GLU A 191 -20.38 -4.16 -14.65
#